data_3dd85abf98c1cfd350baed2f626c8c2c
#
_entry.id   3dd85abf98c1cfd350baed2f626c8c2c
#
_cell.length_a   1.000
_cell.length_b   1.000
_cell.length_c   1.000
_cell.angle_alpha   90.00
_cell.angle_beta   90.00
_cell.angle_gamma   90.00
#
_symmetry.space_group_name_H-M   'P 1'
#
loop_
_entity.id
_entity.type
_entity.pdbx_description
1 polymer ?
#
loop_
_entity_poly.entity_id
_entity_poly.type
_entity_poly.pdbx_seq_one_letter_code
_entity_poly.pdbx_strand_id
1 'polypeptide(L)'
;MNNGLLLWVDDEIELLKAHIIFLEKKGYEVMTTSNGADAIELCRQQTFDLILLDEMMPGLSGLETLQQIKDIQPATPIVMCTKSEEENIMDQAIGSKIADYLIKPVNPSQILLSLKKNIHRRDIVTEVTQSGYQQDYQQIAMQIMGPLWRTPPTAMTPPSTTMH
;
A
#
# COMPACT_ATOMS: atom_id res chain seq x y z
N MET A 1 -0.32 -10.09 15.91
CA MET A 1 -0.98 -10.21 14.59
C MET A 1 -0.16 -9.46 13.56
N ASN A 2 0.08 -10.11 12.44
CA ASN A 2 0.89 -9.52 11.38
C ASN A 2 -0.01 -8.85 10.34
N ASN A 3 0.06 -7.53 10.27
CA ASN A 3 -0.74 -6.77 9.31
C ASN A 3 -0.02 -6.57 7.98
N GLY A 4 1.24 -6.94 7.89
CA GLY A 4 1.97 -6.88 6.65
C GLY A 4 3.46 -6.72 6.86
N LEU A 5 4.23 -7.11 5.84
CA LEU A 5 5.67 -6.94 5.80
C LEU A 5 6.00 -5.76 4.91
N LEU A 6 6.65 -4.77 5.49
CA LEU A 6 7.00 -3.52 4.80
C LEU A 6 8.50 -3.46 4.55
N LEU A 7 8.87 -2.83 3.45
CA LEU A 7 10.26 -2.44 3.21
C LEU A 7 10.32 -0.91 3.23
N TRP A 8 11.19 -0.35 4.04
CA TRP A 8 11.39 1.10 4.07
C TRP A 8 12.79 1.42 3.59
N VAL A 9 12.87 2.16 2.51
CA VAL A 9 14.13 2.52 1.85
C VAL A 9 14.36 4.00 2.03
N ASP A 10 15.38 4.36 2.81
CA ASP A 10 15.67 5.76 3.11
C ASP A 10 17.10 5.85 3.60
N ASP A 11 17.92 6.75 3.02
CA ASP A 11 19.30 6.89 3.42
C ASP A 11 19.45 7.48 4.83
N GLU A 12 18.39 8.06 5.36
CA GLU A 12 18.35 8.57 6.73
C GLU A 12 17.48 7.70 7.62
N ILE A 13 17.51 6.39 7.40
CA ILE A 13 16.65 5.46 8.11
C ILE A 13 16.82 5.53 9.64
N GLU A 14 18.00 5.91 10.11
CA GLU A 14 18.25 6.06 11.53
C GLU A 14 17.36 7.14 12.17
N LEU A 15 16.95 8.12 11.40
CA LEU A 15 16.07 9.19 11.90
C LEU A 15 14.60 8.76 11.97
N LEU A 16 14.30 7.57 11.47
CA LEU A 16 12.92 7.07 11.36
C LEU A 16 12.60 6.00 12.40
N LYS A 17 13.44 5.83 13.40
CA LYS A 17 13.22 4.77 14.41
C LYS A 17 11.87 4.89 15.12
N ALA A 18 11.47 6.11 15.44
CA ALA A 18 10.19 6.31 16.12
C ALA A 18 9.03 5.90 15.24
N HIS A 19 9.11 6.20 13.96
CA HIS A 19 8.08 5.80 12.98
C HIS A 19 8.02 4.29 12.85
N ILE A 20 9.18 3.64 12.81
CA ILE A 20 9.25 2.19 12.69
C ILE A 20 8.63 1.52 13.91
N ILE A 21 8.99 2.00 15.12
CA ILE A 21 8.43 1.47 16.35
C ILE A 21 6.90 1.62 16.36
N PHE A 22 6.41 2.78 15.92
CA PHE A 22 4.98 3.04 15.83
C PHE A 22 4.30 2.00 14.93
N LEU A 23 4.87 1.76 13.76
CA LEU A 23 4.30 0.80 12.82
C LEU A 23 4.35 -0.63 13.35
N GLU A 24 5.44 -0.98 14.03
CA GLU A 24 5.56 -2.31 14.63
C GLU A 24 4.49 -2.51 15.71
N LYS A 25 4.21 -1.48 16.48
CA LYS A 25 3.14 -1.55 17.49
C LYS A 25 1.77 -1.69 16.86
N LYS A 26 1.62 -1.27 15.61
CA LYS A 26 0.37 -1.43 14.86
C LYS A 26 0.30 -2.77 14.14
N GLY A 27 1.27 -3.64 14.33
CA GLY A 27 1.23 -4.99 13.81
C GLY A 27 1.94 -5.20 12.49
N TYR A 28 2.72 -4.24 12.05
CA TYR A 28 3.51 -4.37 10.81
C TYR A 28 4.92 -4.79 11.13
N GLU A 29 5.49 -5.61 10.26
CA GLU A 29 6.90 -5.95 10.32
C GLU A 29 7.63 -5.06 9.32
N VAL A 30 8.73 -4.41 9.75
CA VAL A 30 9.41 -3.42 8.92
C VAL A 30 10.86 -3.84 8.70
N MET A 31 11.22 -4.06 7.43
CA MET A 31 12.61 -4.23 7.03
C MET A 31 13.08 -2.90 6.46
N THR A 32 14.36 -2.59 6.64
CA THR A 32 14.91 -1.31 6.22
C THR A 32 16.16 -1.50 5.37
N THR A 33 16.35 -0.59 4.42
CA THR A 33 17.61 -0.43 3.71
C THR A 33 17.92 1.04 3.57
N SER A 34 19.18 1.35 3.34
CA SER A 34 19.62 2.74 3.21
C SER A 34 19.87 3.17 1.77
N ASN A 35 19.64 2.30 0.80
CA ASN A 35 19.90 2.63 -0.61
C ASN A 35 19.06 1.77 -1.54
N GLY A 36 18.96 2.24 -2.79
CA GLY A 36 18.11 1.59 -3.79
C GLY A 36 18.63 0.25 -4.25
N ALA A 37 19.94 0.10 -4.37
CA ALA A 37 20.54 -1.16 -4.85
C ALA A 37 20.20 -2.32 -3.90
N ASP A 38 20.34 -2.09 -2.59
CA ASP A 38 20.00 -3.10 -1.60
C ASP A 38 18.50 -3.38 -1.58
N ALA A 39 17.69 -2.35 -1.79
CA ALA A 39 16.26 -2.54 -1.86
C ALA A 39 15.87 -3.44 -3.03
N ILE A 40 16.47 -3.22 -4.18
CA ILE A 40 16.22 -4.04 -5.36
C ILE A 40 16.61 -5.50 -5.10
N GLU A 41 17.75 -5.69 -4.46
CA GLU A 41 18.21 -7.05 -4.15
C GLU A 41 17.26 -7.75 -3.18
N LEU A 42 16.77 -7.04 -2.16
CA LEU A 42 15.79 -7.61 -1.25
C LEU A 42 14.50 -7.99 -1.98
N CYS A 43 14.10 -7.18 -2.94
CA CYS A 43 12.88 -7.46 -3.71
C CYS A 43 13.05 -8.68 -4.62
N ARG A 44 14.28 -9.03 -4.99
CA ARG A 44 14.53 -10.27 -5.71
C ARG A 44 14.42 -11.49 -4.82
N GLN A 45 14.65 -11.31 -3.52
CA GLN A 45 14.68 -12.41 -2.56
C GLN A 45 13.34 -12.68 -1.91
N GLN A 46 12.52 -11.64 -1.74
CA GLN A 46 11.24 -11.82 -1.08
C GLN A 46 10.24 -10.76 -1.52
N THR A 47 8.97 -11.05 -1.30
CA THR A 47 7.89 -10.15 -1.66
C THR A 47 7.47 -9.34 -0.43
N PHE A 48 7.25 -8.05 -0.63
CA PHE A 48 6.76 -7.16 0.42
C PHE A 48 5.30 -6.81 0.16
N ASP A 49 4.58 -6.51 1.23
CA ASP A 49 3.19 -6.09 1.11
C ASP A 49 3.08 -4.63 0.68
N LEU A 50 4.09 -3.84 1.01
CA LEU A 50 4.16 -2.44 0.59
C LEU A 50 5.60 -1.94 0.79
N ILE A 51 6.02 -1.02 -0.06
CA ILE A 51 7.37 -0.45 0.01
C ILE A 51 7.25 1.06 0.17
N LEU A 52 7.91 1.59 1.21
CA LEU A 52 8.08 3.03 1.43
C LEU A 52 9.45 3.40 0.85
N LEU A 53 9.48 4.35 -0.05
CA LEU A 53 10.67 4.64 -0.84
C LEU A 53 10.98 6.13 -0.85
N ASP A 54 12.17 6.48 -0.36
CA ASP A 54 12.65 7.85 -0.39
C ASP A 54 13.01 8.23 -1.82
N GLU A 55 12.65 9.41 -2.23
CA GLU A 55 12.91 9.89 -3.58
C GLU A 55 14.39 10.30 -3.75
N MET A 56 14.97 10.90 -2.72
CA MET A 56 16.35 11.42 -2.83
C MET A 56 17.32 10.57 -2.02
N MET A 57 18.14 9.78 -2.73
CA MET A 57 19.15 8.93 -2.11
C MET A 57 20.43 8.97 -2.94
N PRO A 58 21.60 8.80 -2.29
CA PRO A 58 22.84 8.64 -3.04
C PRO A 58 22.82 7.38 -3.90
N GLY A 59 23.46 7.42 -5.03
CA GLY A 59 23.45 6.30 -5.97
C GLY A 59 22.17 6.31 -6.78
N LEU A 60 21.43 5.20 -6.75
CA LEU A 60 20.16 5.14 -7.45
C LEU A 60 19.15 6.06 -6.76
N SER A 61 18.50 6.92 -7.54
CA SER A 61 17.42 7.75 -7.03
C SER A 61 16.19 6.89 -6.70
N GLY A 62 15.22 7.50 -6.00
CA GLY A 62 13.98 6.82 -5.73
C GLY A 62 13.25 6.43 -7.00
N LEU A 63 13.23 7.33 -8.00
CA LEU A 63 12.56 7.03 -9.27
C LEU A 63 13.23 5.88 -10.02
N GLU A 64 14.54 5.84 -10.04
CA GLU A 64 15.26 4.73 -10.68
C GLU A 64 15.01 3.42 -9.95
N THR A 65 15.01 3.46 -8.62
CA THR A 65 14.73 2.30 -7.80
C THR A 65 13.30 1.81 -8.02
N LEU A 66 12.35 2.74 -8.09
CA LEU A 66 10.94 2.44 -8.34
C LEU A 66 10.75 1.66 -9.63
N GLN A 67 11.40 2.10 -10.71
CA GLN A 67 11.28 1.44 -12.00
C GLN A 67 11.76 -0.02 -11.93
N GLN A 68 12.90 -0.23 -11.31
CA GLN A 68 13.47 -1.57 -11.21
C GLN A 68 12.65 -2.48 -10.29
N ILE A 69 12.14 -1.94 -9.19
CA ILE A 69 11.29 -2.73 -8.30
C ILE A 69 9.97 -3.10 -8.99
N LYS A 70 9.40 -2.19 -9.76
CA LYS A 70 8.17 -2.47 -10.50
C LYS A 70 8.35 -3.59 -11.52
N ASP A 71 9.53 -3.71 -12.09
CA ASP A 71 9.83 -4.80 -13.01
C ASP A 71 9.88 -6.15 -12.29
N ILE A 72 10.32 -6.15 -11.03
CA ILE A 72 10.47 -7.38 -10.24
C ILE A 72 9.16 -7.74 -9.54
N GLN A 73 8.48 -6.75 -8.96
CA GLN A 73 7.25 -6.93 -8.18
C GLN A 73 6.18 -5.95 -8.66
N PRO A 74 5.59 -6.18 -9.83
CA PRO A 74 4.65 -5.21 -10.40
C PRO A 74 3.38 -5.00 -9.55
N ALA A 75 3.01 -5.98 -8.74
CA ALA A 75 1.80 -5.88 -7.93
C ALA A 75 2.02 -5.23 -6.56
N THR A 76 3.26 -5.08 -6.13
CA THR A 76 3.55 -4.52 -4.81
C THR A 76 3.35 -3.00 -4.83
N PRO A 77 2.49 -2.45 -3.96
CA PRO A 77 2.31 -1.00 -3.91
C PRO A 77 3.56 -0.30 -3.37
N ILE A 78 3.93 0.79 -4.02
CA ILE A 78 5.08 1.61 -3.62
C ILE A 78 4.58 3.00 -3.27
N VAL A 79 4.94 3.45 -2.06
CA VAL A 79 4.62 4.78 -1.56
C VAL A 79 5.90 5.60 -1.58
N MET A 80 5.90 6.67 -2.35
CA MET A 80 7.06 7.55 -2.45
C MET A 80 7.03 8.58 -1.33
N CYS A 81 8.15 8.75 -0.63
CA CYS A 81 8.28 9.75 0.43
C CYS A 81 9.39 10.72 0.03
N THR A 82 9.09 12.01 0.02
CA THR A 82 10.04 12.99 -0.49
C THR A 82 9.88 14.34 0.19
N LYS A 83 10.97 15.10 0.21
CA LYS A 83 10.94 16.50 0.65
C LYS A 83 10.49 17.43 -0.45
N SER A 84 10.48 16.95 -1.69
CA SER A 84 10.22 17.81 -2.85
C SER A 84 8.75 17.79 -3.22
N GLU A 85 8.21 18.98 -3.47
CA GLU A 85 6.88 19.15 -4.01
C GLU A 85 6.95 19.57 -5.48
N GLU A 86 8.09 19.32 -6.12
CA GLU A 86 8.26 19.69 -7.52
C GLU A 86 7.31 18.88 -8.40
N GLU A 87 6.53 19.60 -9.17
CA GLU A 87 5.53 18.99 -10.04
C GLU A 87 6.14 17.97 -10.99
N ASN A 88 7.32 18.27 -11.51
CA ASN A 88 8.02 17.40 -12.42
C ASN A 88 8.31 16.02 -11.81
N ILE A 89 8.79 16.01 -10.56
CA ILE A 89 9.09 14.77 -9.85
C ILE A 89 7.81 14.02 -9.54
N MET A 90 6.79 14.74 -9.11
CA MET A 90 5.50 14.14 -8.80
C MET A 90 4.87 13.51 -10.04
N ASP A 91 4.94 14.21 -11.18
CA ASP A 91 4.41 13.69 -12.43
C ASP A 91 5.12 12.42 -12.87
N GLN A 92 6.44 12.38 -12.72
CA GLN A 92 7.21 11.19 -13.07
C GLN A 92 6.85 10.00 -12.16
N ALA A 93 6.69 10.26 -10.87
CA ALA A 93 6.31 9.23 -9.92
C ALA A 93 4.91 8.68 -10.22
N ILE A 94 3.96 9.57 -10.48
CA ILE A 94 2.60 9.18 -10.84
C ILE A 94 2.60 8.38 -12.15
N GLY A 95 3.38 8.83 -13.14
CA GLY A 95 3.52 8.11 -14.39
C GLY A 95 4.10 6.73 -14.21
N SER A 96 4.88 6.52 -13.15
CA SER A 96 5.44 5.22 -12.81
C SER A 96 4.50 4.40 -11.93
N LYS A 97 3.29 4.88 -11.71
CA LYS A 97 2.21 4.15 -11.04
C LYS A 97 2.50 3.85 -9.58
N ILE A 98 2.92 4.87 -8.83
CA ILE A 98 3.04 4.72 -7.38
C ILE A 98 1.65 4.62 -6.75
N ALA A 99 1.60 4.02 -5.57
CA ALA A 99 0.34 3.88 -4.85
C ALA A 99 -0.03 5.16 -4.10
N ASP A 100 0.98 5.90 -3.62
CA ASP A 100 0.75 7.12 -2.87
C ASP A 100 2.03 7.96 -2.87
N TYR A 101 1.90 9.23 -2.51
CA TYR A 101 3.01 10.19 -2.54
C TYR A 101 2.92 11.02 -1.26
N LEU A 102 3.91 10.88 -0.39
CA LEU A 102 3.91 11.57 0.91
C LEU A 102 5.04 12.58 0.98
N ILE A 103 4.76 13.75 1.53
CA ILE A 103 5.74 14.83 1.65
C ILE A 103 6.35 14.80 3.05
N LYS A 104 7.67 14.83 3.11
CA LYS A 104 8.39 14.88 4.39
C LYS A 104 8.29 16.27 5.03
N PRO A 105 8.24 16.35 6.34
CA PRO A 105 8.29 15.27 7.32
C PRO A 105 6.98 14.51 7.38
N VAL A 106 7.05 13.19 7.28
CA VAL A 106 5.85 12.36 7.21
C VAL A 106 5.33 12.06 8.60
N ASN A 107 4.07 12.37 8.82
CA ASN A 107 3.40 12.06 10.07
C ASN A 107 3.13 10.54 10.13
N PRO A 108 3.43 9.87 11.26
CA PRO A 108 3.16 8.42 11.36
C PRO A 108 1.73 8.04 11.05
N SER A 109 0.77 8.89 11.39
CA SER A 109 -0.64 8.63 11.09
C SER A 109 -0.92 8.63 9.60
N GLN A 110 -0.24 9.48 8.84
CA GLN A 110 -0.39 9.51 7.38
C GLN A 110 0.15 8.23 6.76
N ILE A 111 1.28 7.74 7.28
CA ILE A 111 1.82 6.47 6.82
C ILE A 111 0.83 5.35 7.10
N LEU A 112 0.30 5.30 8.33
CA LEU A 112 -0.64 4.25 8.71
C LEU A 112 -1.89 4.25 7.84
N LEU A 113 -2.42 5.44 7.52
CA LEU A 113 -3.56 5.55 6.62
C LEU A 113 -3.23 5.04 5.23
N SER A 114 -2.05 5.37 4.73
CA SER A 114 -1.62 4.90 3.41
C SER A 114 -1.48 3.38 3.40
N LEU A 115 -0.93 2.79 4.46
CA LEU A 115 -0.83 1.34 4.58
C LEU A 115 -2.19 0.68 4.56
N LYS A 116 -3.11 1.18 5.37
CA LYS A 116 -4.45 0.60 5.45
C LYS A 116 -5.19 0.70 4.12
N LYS A 117 -5.06 1.84 3.46
CA LYS A 117 -5.69 2.05 2.17
C LYS A 117 -5.16 1.09 1.10
N ASN A 118 -3.86 0.86 1.08
CA ASN A 118 -3.25 0.09 0.00
C ASN A 118 -3.19 -1.40 0.29
N ILE A 119 -2.91 -1.80 1.52
CA ILE A 119 -2.82 -3.21 1.87
C ILE A 119 -4.20 -3.82 2.06
N HIS A 120 -5.07 -3.14 2.82
CA HIS A 120 -6.43 -3.64 3.05
C HIS A 120 -7.23 -3.77 1.77
N ARG A 121 -7.03 -2.84 0.84
CA ARG A 121 -7.77 -2.90 -0.42
C ARG A 121 -7.39 -4.15 -1.22
N ARG A 122 -6.12 -4.53 -1.18
CA ARG A 122 -5.67 -5.77 -1.80
C ARG A 122 -6.30 -6.98 -1.14
N ASP A 123 -6.32 -7.00 0.18
CA ASP A 123 -6.89 -8.11 0.94
C ASP A 123 -8.38 -8.27 0.66
N ILE A 124 -9.11 -7.15 0.64
CA ILE A 124 -10.54 -7.17 0.35
C ILE A 124 -10.81 -7.72 -1.03
N VAL A 125 -10.06 -7.28 -2.03
CA VAL A 125 -10.21 -7.78 -3.40
C VAL A 125 -9.92 -9.27 -3.46
N THR A 126 -8.86 -9.71 -2.77
CA THR A 126 -8.50 -11.12 -2.75
C THR A 126 -9.61 -11.97 -2.14
N GLU A 127 -10.17 -11.53 -1.02
CA GLU A 127 -11.26 -12.24 -0.36
C GLU A 127 -12.47 -12.37 -1.27
N VAL A 128 -12.85 -11.26 -1.88
CA VAL A 128 -14.02 -11.24 -2.76
C VAL A 128 -13.87 -12.22 -3.92
N THR A 129 -12.64 -12.40 -4.41
CA THR A 129 -12.43 -13.30 -5.55
C THR A 129 -12.21 -14.74 -5.16
N GLN A 130 -11.89 -15.06 -3.92
CA GLN A 130 -11.45 -16.39 -3.54
C GLN A 130 -12.40 -17.14 -2.61
N SER A 131 -13.11 -16.45 -1.74
CA SER A 131 -13.80 -17.14 -0.64
C SER A 131 -15.27 -16.82 -0.54
N GLY A 132 -16.07 -17.30 -1.44
CA GLY A 132 -17.50 -17.07 -1.35
C GLY A 132 -17.84 -15.65 -1.78
N TYR A 133 -17.46 -15.37 -2.96
CA TYR A 133 -17.56 -14.07 -3.59
C TYR A 133 -18.88 -13.34 -3.32
N GLN A 134 -20.00 -13.99 -3.54
CA GLN A 134 -21.28 -13.32 -3.43
C GLN A 134 -21.65 -13.00 -2.00
N GLN A 135 -21.33 -13.89 -1.09
CA GLN A 135 -21.60 -13.67 0.32
C GLN A 135 -20.76 -12.51 0.85
N ASP A 136 -19.49 -12.49 0.51
CA ASP A 136 -18.60 -11.39 0.93
C ASP A 136 -19.04 -10.07 0.34
N TYR A 137 -19.45 -10.07 -0.91
CA TYR A 137 -19.95 -8.87 -1.55
C TYR A 137 -21.21 -8.35 -0.86
N GLN A 138 -22.11 -9.23 -0.52
CA GLN A 138 -23.34 -8.83 0.18
C GLN A 138 -23.03 -8.22 1.54
N GLN A 139 -22.11 -8.81 2.28
CA GLN A 139 -21.70 -8.25 3.56
C GLN A 139 -21.09 -6.85 3.40
N ILE A 140 -20.20 -6.70 2.44
CA ILE A 140 -19.59 -5.41 2.18
C ILE A 140 -20.65 -4.37 1.78
N ALA A 141 -21.55 -4.77 0.90
CA ALA A 141 -22.63 -3.89 0.45
C ALA A 141 -23.52 -3.46 1.63
N MET A 142 -23.84 -4.38 2.52
CA MET A 142 -24.64 -4.06 3.70
C MET A 142 -23.91 -3.06 4.62
N GLN A 143 -22.61 -3.20 4.77
CA GLN A 143 -21.85 -2.27 5.59
C GLN A 143 -21.80 -0.88 4.99
N ILE A 144 -21.72 -0.79 3.68
CA ILE A 144 -21.63 0.50 2.99
C ILE A 144 -22.99 1.14 2.85
N MET A 145 -23.98 0.35 2.44
CA MET A 145 -25.31 0.86 2.15
C MET A 145 -26.27 0.80 3.34
N GLY A 146 -25.88 0.04 4.35
CA GLY A 146 -26.68 -0.08 5.55
C GLY A 146 -27.96 -0.87 5.33
N PRO A 147 -28.94 -0.71 6.23
CA PRO A 147 -30.17 -1.51 6.18
C PRO A 147 -31.06 -1.22 4.98
N LEU A 148 -30.77 -0.18 4.22
CA LEU A 148 -31.55 0.13 3.02
C LEU A 148 -31.22 -0.79 1.85
N TRP A 149 -30.09 -1.46 1.89
CA TRP A 149 -29.70 -2.39 0.83
C TRP A 149 -30.42 -3.70 1.02
N ARG A 150 -31.16 -4.11 -0.01
CA ARG A 150 -31.82 -5.35 0.05
C ARG A 150 -31.66 -6.16 -1.14
N THR A 151 -31.78 -6.59 -1.53
CA THR A 151 -31.77 -7.36 -2.48
C THR A 151 -31.56 -7.27 -3.51
N PRO A 152 -31.33 -7.69 -3.79
CA PRO A 152 -30.77 -7.67 -4.75
C PRO A 152 -31.01 -7.72 -5.86
N PRO A 153 -30.86 -7.31 -6.14
CA PRO A 153 -31.24 -7.48 -7.33
C PRO A 153 -30.52 -8.53 -7.99
N THR A 154 -30.36 -8.98 -7.80
CA THR A 154 -29.80 -9.65 -8.05
C THR A 154 -28.91 -9.74 -8.57
N ALA A 155 -28.64 -9.19 -8.87
CA ALA A 155 -27.79 -9.34 -9.19
C ALA A 155 -27.19 -9.42 -8.53
N MET A 156 -27.60 -9.51 -8.28
CA MET A 156 -27.36 -9.65 -7.55
C MET A 156 -28.12 -10.08 -7.09
N THR A 157 -28.41 -10.37 -6.94
CA THR A 157 -29.05 -10.68 -6.43
C THR A 157 -29.73 -10.83 -6.18
N PRO A 158 -30.02 -11.05 -6.29
CA PRO A 158 -30.76 -11.09 -6.03
C PRO A 158 -31.42 -11.15 -5.71
N PRO A 159 -31.90 -11.24 -5.64
CA PRO A 159 -32.64 -11.10 -5.28
C PRO A 159 -33.21 -11.10 -4.85
N SER A 160 -33.62 -11.05 -4.65
CA SER A 160 -34.27 -10.86 -4.12
C SER A 160 -34.76 -10.44 -3.53
N THR A 161 -35.07 -10.33 -3.39
CA THR A 161 -35.58 -9.88 -2.78
C THR A 161 -35.95 -9.22 -2.24
N THR A 162 -36.19 -8.95 -2.34
CA THR A 162 -36.55 -8.26 -1.81
C THR A 162 -36.76 -7.60 -1.37
N MET A 163 -36.76 -7.35 -1.51
CA MET A 163 -36.98 -6.76 -1.04
C MET A 163 -37.19 -6.23 -0.57
N HIS A 164 -37.33 -6.19 -0.62
CA HIS A 164 -37.49 -5.70 -0.17
C HIS A 164 -37.40 -5.40 0.23
#